data_6e5294c3a4d6906b510ed14cac2c9097
#
_entry.id   6e5294c3a4d6906b510ed14cac2c9097
#
_cell.length_a   1.000
_cell.length_b   1.000
_cell.length_c   1.000
_cell.angle_alpha   90.00
_cell.angle_beta   90.00
_cell.angle_gamma   90.00
#
_symmetry.space_group_name_H-M   'P 1'
#
loop_
_entity.id
_entity.type
_entity.pdbx_description
1 polymer ?
#
loop_
_entity_poly.entity_id
_entity_poly.type
_entity_poly.pdbx_seq_one_letter_code
_entity_poly.pdbx_strand_id
1 'polypeptide(L)'
;MRAEIVLDPRIPDAGEIAISTYEGAVTLRGTVGSFAQRRAAVADARKVQGVYDVYDEVEVRLLNDNRRDDAEIRGAALQMLMWDVEIPADLLDVHVTDGWVTLKGDVDFQYQSDDAFDDVASLMGVVGVTNEIRVTTP
;
A
#
# COMPACT_ATOMS: atom_id res chain seq x y z
N MET A 1 -2.54 21.42 -2.90
CA MET A 1 -1.93 20.07 -3.02
C MET A 1 -1.00 19.77 -1.86
N ARG A 2 0.06 20.55 -1.72
CA ARG A 2 1.03 20.31 -0.65
C ARG A 2 0.42 20.37 0.76
N ALA A 3 -0.54 21.25 0.98
CA ALA A 3 -1.19 21.40 2.29
C ALA A 3 -1.91 20.12 2.73
N GLU A 4 -2.50 19.37 1.80
CA GLU A 4 -3.18 18.11 2.11
C GLU A 4 -2.18 17.09 2.65
N ILE A 5 -1.03 16.98 2.02
CA ILE A 5 0.01 16.01 2.41
C ILE A 5 0.61 16.39 3.76
N VAL A 6 0.92 17.67 3.97
CA VAL A 6 1.54 18.17 5.19
C VAL A 6 0.63 17.96 6.40
N LEU A 7 -0.68 18.05 6.21
CA LEU A 7 -1.66 17.90 7.30
C LEU A 7 -2.00 16.45 7.62
N ASP A 8 -1.58 15.50 6.79
CA ASP A 8 -1.87 14.09 7.01
C ASP A 8 -0.89 13.52 8.06
N PRO A 9 -1.39 13.07 9.23
CA PRO A 9 -0.52 12.55 10.28
C PRO A 9 0.18 11.24 9.90
N ARG A 10 -0.24 10.58 8.83
CA ARG A 10 0.41 9.36 8.33
C ARG A 10 1.69 9.64 7.56
N ILE A 11 1.98 10.93 7.26
CA ILE A 11 3.15 11.34 6.49
C ILE A 11 3.92 12.39 7.28
N PRO A 12 4.66 11.96 8.33
CA PRO A 12 5.37 12.92 9.21
C PRO A 12 6.45 13.71 8.50
N ASP A 13 7.05 13.15 7.46
CA ASP A 13 8.13 13.78 6.71
C ASP A 13 7.69 14.22 5.32
N ALA A 14 6.47 14.78 5.23
CA ALA A 14 5.90 15.21 3.95
C ALA A 14 6.78 16.23 3.21
N GLY A 15 7.68 16.92 3.93
CA GLY A 15 8.62 17.85 3.33
C GLY A 15 9.64 17.20 2.39
N GLU A 16 9.82 15.88 2.50
CA GLU A 16 10.71 15.13 1.61
C GLU A 16 10.05 14.74 0.31
N ILE A 17 8.75 15.00 0.17
CA ILE A 17 8.01 14.70 -1.05
C ILE A 17 7.92 15.94 -1.91
N ALA A 18 8.49 15.87 -3.11
CA ALA A 18 8.38 16.93 -4.09
C ALA A 18 7.10 16.74 -4.90
N ILE A 19 6.36 17.82 -5.09
CA ILE A 19 5.08 17.80 -5.79
C ILE A 19 5.18 18.70 -7.01
N SER A 20 4.88 18.14 -8.19
CA SER A 20 4.82 18.89 -9.44
C SER A 20 3.42 18.77 -10.02
N THR A 21 2.87 19.89 -10.52
CA THR A 21 1.55 19.87 -11.12
C THR A 21 1.61 20.43 -12.54
N TYR A 22 0.85 19.81 -13.45
CA TYR A 22 0.74 20.26 -14.82
C TYR A 22 -0.62 19.86 -15.38
N GLU A 23 -1.45 20.85 -15.68
CA GLU A 23 -2.78 20.65 -16.28
C GLU A 23 -3.63 19.58 -15.58
N GLY A 24 -3.63 19.58 -14.23
CA GLY A 24 -4.42 18.63 -13.44
C GLY A 24 -3.74 17.30 -13.19
N ALA A 25 -2.59 17.05 -13.80
CA ALA A 25 -1.78 15.88 -13.50
C ALA A 25 -0.77 16.23 -12.41
N VAL A 26 -0.61 15.34 -11.43
CA VAL A 26 0.30 15.55 -10.29
C VAL A 26 1.34 14.46 -10.29
N THR A 27 2.60 14.85 -10.14
CA THR A 27 3.71 13.91 -9.97
C THR A 27 4.24 14.04 -8.55
N LEU A 28 4.30 12.93 -7.84
CA LEU A 28 4.87 12.86 -6.49
C LEU A 28 6.22 12.15 -6.58
N ARG A 29 7.27 12.79 -6.04
CA ARG A 29 8.62 12.24 -5.98
C ARG A 29 9.17 12.39 -4.59
N GLY A 30 10.00 11.47 -4.18
CA GLY A 30 10.67 11.55 -2.89
C GLY A 30 10.75 10.19 -2.24
N THR A 31 10.97 10.21 -0.93
CA THR A 31 11.17 8.99 -0.15
C THR A 31 10.33 9.05 1.11
N VAL A 32 9.66 7.95 1.41
CA VAL A 32 8.87 7.81 2.65
C VAL A 32 9.35 6.57 3.41
N GLY A 33 8.96 6.49 4.68
CA GLY A 33 9.43 5.43 5.57
C GLY A 33 8.59 4.15 5.55
N SER A 34 7.46 4.14 4.86
CA SER A 34 6.61 2.95 4.81
C SER A 34 5.72 2.95 3.57
N PHE A 35 5.25 1.77 3.20
CA PHE A 35 4.29 1.64 2.10
C PHE A 35 2.97 2.35 2.43
N ALA A 36 2.55 2.30 3.70
CA ALA A 36 1.34 3.00 4.14
C ALA A 36 1.45 4.51 3.91
N GLN A 37 2.62 5.10 4.18
CA GLN A 37 2.86 6.52 3.92
C GLN A 37 2.79 6.84 2.43
N ARG A 38 3.35 5.97 1.60
CA ARG A 38 3.27 6.14 0.14
C ARG A 38 1.82 6.14 -0.33
N ARG A 39 1.02 5.18 0.13
CA ARG A 39 -0.40 5.11 -0.20
C ARG A 39 -1.15 6.35 0.27
N ALA A 40 -0.83 6.85 1.46
CA ALA A 40 -1.47 8.04 2.01
C ALA A 40 -1.17 9.27 1.15
N ALA A 41 0.08 9.43 0.70
CA ALA A 41 0.46 10.54 -0.16
C ALA A 41 -0.32 10.54 -1.47
N VAL A 42 -0.46 9.38 -2.10
CA VAL A 42 -1.21 9.24 -3.35
C VAL A 42 -2.70 9.53 -3.12
N ALA A 43 -3.27 8.99 -2.04
CA ALA A 43 -4.68 9.20 -1.72
C ALA A 43 -4.98 10.68 -1.45
N ASP A 44 -4.10 11.36 -0.71
CA ASP A 44 -4.26 12.77 -0.41
C ASP A 44 -4.17 13.63 -1.67
N ALA A 45 -3.24 13.29 -2.57
CA ALA A 45 -3.10 14.00 -3.83
C ALA A 45 -4.38 13.89 -4.68
N ARG A 46 -5.01 12.72 -4.68
CA ARG A 46 -6.24 12.48 -5.44
C ARG A 46 -7.45 13.22 -4.90
N LYS A 47 -7.43 13.59 -3.62
CA LYS A 47 -8.55 14.32 -2.99
C LYS A 47 -8.58 15.79 -3.36
N VAL A 48 -7.50 16.34 -3.90
CA VAL A 48 -7.44 17.75 -4.22
C VAL A 48 -8.26 18.05 -5.45
N GLN A 49 -9.09 19.07 -5.38
CA GLN A 49 -9.96 19.47 -6.48
C GLN A 49 -9.12 19.89 -7.69
N GLY A 50 -9.53 19.45 -8.87
CA GLY A 50 -8.82 19.74 -10.11
C GLY A 50 -7.78 18.71 -10.50
N VAL A 51 -7.48 17.76 -9.62
CA VAL A 51 -6.55 16.67 -9.91
C VAL A 51 -7.32 15.49 -10.49
N TYR A 52 -6.93 15.05 -11.69
CA TYR A 52 -7.54 13.89 -12.31
C TYR A 52 -6.54 12.78 -12.62
N ASP A 53 -5.25 13.02 -12.38
CA ASP A 53 -4.22 11.99 -12.58
C ASP A 53 -3.08 12.21 -11.59
N VAL A 54 -2.58 11.12 -11.01
CA VAL A 54 -1.48 11.15 -10.05
C VAL A 54 -0.42 10.15 -10.49
N TYR A 55 0.80 10.66 -10.72
CA TYR A 55 1.95 9.83 -11.03
C TYR A 55 2.77 9.63 -9.74
N ASP A 56 2.82 8.40 -9.28
CA ASP A 56 3.49 8.04 -8.02
C ASP A 56 4.91 7.59 -8.31
N GLU A 57 5.87 8.48 -8.04
CA GLU A 57 7.30 8.18 -8.16
C GLU A 57 7.96 8.22 -6.78
N VAL A 58 7.18 7.92 -5.74
CA VAL A 58 7.67 7.91 -4.36
C VAL A 58 8.33 6.57 -4.07
N GLU A 59 9.51 6.60 -3.46
CA GLU A 59 10.21 5.40 -3.02
C GLU A 59 9.94 5.14 -1.54
N VAL A 60 9.86 3.87 -1.18
CA VAL A 60 9.75 3.45 0.22
C VAL A 60 11.12 3.02 0.70
N ARG A 61 11.61 3.67 1.76
CA ARG A 61 12.89 3.33 2.36
C ARG A 61 12.69 3.13 3.85
N LEU A 62 12.66 1.87 4.27
CA LEU A 62 12.38 1.52 5.66
C LEU A 62 13.55 1.90 6.56
N LEU A 63 13.20 2.42 7.75
CA LEU A 63 14.17 2.60 8.82
C LEU A 63 14.53 1.21 9.37
N ASN A 64 15.74 1.07 9.94
CA ASN A 64 16.22 -0.22 10.45
C ASN A 64 15.24 -0.88 11.43
N ASP A 65 14.63 -0.09 12.30
CA ASP A 65 13.68 -0.59 13.30
C ASP A 65 12.41 -1.14 12.69
N ASN A 66 12.09 -0.73 11.46
CA ASN A 66 10.86 -1.14 10.77
C ASN A 66 11.10 -2.29 9.79
N ARG A 67 12.34 -2.70 9.61
CA ARG A 67 12.64 -3.81 8.71
C ARG A 67 12.26 -5.14 9.34
N ARG A 68 11.74 -6.02 8.52
CA ARG A 68 11.42 -7.40 8.88
C ARG A 68 11.94 -8.30 7.78
N ASP A 69 12.33 -9.54 8.10
CA ASP A 69 12.71 -10.47 7.05
C ASP A 69 11.45 -11.01 6.34
N ASP A 70 11.67 -11.59 5.17
CA ASP A 70 10.56 -12.03 4.33
C ASP A 70 9.70 -13.11 5.02
N ALA A 71 10.32 -13.98 5.81
CA ALA A 71 9.60 -15.03 6.53
C ALA A 71 8.70 -14.45 7.63
N GLU A 72 9.18 -13.41 8.33
CA GLU A 72 8.38 -12.72 9.34
C GLU A 72 7.18 -12.02 8.71
N ILE A 73 7.40 -11.34 7.58
CA ILE A 73 6.33 -10.65 6.87
C ILE A 73 5.29 -11.65 6.40
N ARG A 74 5.75 -12.75 5.80
CA ARG A 74 4.84 -13.79 5.29
C ARG A 74 4.00 -14.38 6.41
N GLY A 75 4.64 -14.71 7.54
CA GLY A 75 3.91 -15.25 8.70
C GLY A 75 2.87 -14.28 9.24
N ALA A 76 3.24 -13.00 9.37
CA ALA A 76 2.32 -11.97 9.83
C ALA A 76 1.15 -11.77 8.85
N ALA A 77 1.43 -11.79 7.55
CA ALA A 77 0.41 -11.66 6.52
C ALA A 77 -0.58 -12.82 6.58
N LEU A 78 -0.09 -14.05 6.65
CA LEU A 78 -0.95 -15.23 6.73
C LEU A 78 -1.82 -15.19 7.98
N GLN A 79 -1.26 -14.81 9.13
CA GLN A 79 -2.01 -14.72 10.36
C GLN A 79 -3.09 -13.64 10.28
N MET A 80 -2.77 -12.48 9.73
CA MET A 80 -3.74 -11.39 9.58
C MET A 80 -4.89 -11.79 8.68
N LEU A 81 -4.60 -12.45 7.57
CA LEU A 81 -5.63 -12.91 6.64
C LEU A 81 -6.52 -13.98 7.27
N MET A 82 -5.94 -14.87 8.08
CA MET A 82 -6.71 -15.90 8.80
C MET A 82 -7.67 -15.31 9.82
N TRP A 83 -7.30 -14.20 10.42
CA TRP A 83 -8.13 -13.55 11.44
C TRP A 83 -9.20 -12.63 10.83
N ASP A 84 -9.08 -12.29 9.56
CA ASP A 84 -10.08 -11.47 8.89
C ASP A 84 -11.23 -12.38 8.43
N VAL A 85 -12.36 -12.28 9.13
CA VAL A 85 -13.52 -13.15 8.87
C VAL A 85 -14.14 -12.95 7.49
N GLU A 86 -13.84 -11.82 6.84
CA GLU A 86 -14.36 -11.52 5.50
C GLU A 86 -13.56 -12.18 4.40
N ILE A 87 -12.41 -12.77 4.72
CA ILE A 87 -11.47 -13.30 3.72
C ILE A 87 -11.36 -14.82 3.82
N PRO A 88 -11.51 -15.54 2.68
CA PRO A 88 -11.26 -16.98 2.66
C PRO A 88 -9.75 -17.26 2.60
N ALA A 89 -9.07 -17.12 3.73
CA ALA A 89 -7.61 -17.15 3.80
C ALA A 89 -7.00 -18.45 3.28
N ASP A 90 -7.70 -19.57 3.40
CA ASP A 90 -7.25 -20.86 2.90
C ASP A 90 -7.17 -20.95 1.38
N LEU A 91 -7.80 -19.99 0.67
CA LEU A 91 -7.75 -19.91 -0.79
C LEU A 91 -6.67 -18.93 -1.28
N LEU A 92 -5.97 -18.29 -0.36
CA LEU A 92 -4.99 -17.26 -0.71
C LEU A 92 -3.56 -17.73 -0.44
N ASP A 93 -2.66 -17.27 -1.30
CA ASP A 93 -1.24 -17.53 -1.21
C ASP A 93 -0.49 -16.22 -1.04
N VAL A 94 0.58 -16.24 -0.26
CA VAL A 94 1.39 -15.06 0.03
C VAL A 94 2.85 -15.37 -0.30
N HIS A 95 3.45 -14.54 -1.14
CA HIS A 95 4.88 -14.60 -1.45
C HIS A 95 5.52 -13.27 -1.07
N VAL A 96 6.70 -13.32 -0.46
CA VAL A 96 7.42 -12.11 -0.05
C VAL A 96 8.85 -12.19 -0.55
N THR A 97 9.29 -11.14 -1.24
CA THR A 97 10.67 -11.01 -1.72
C THR A 97 11.15 -9.59 -1.43
N ASP A 98 12.18 -9.47 -0.60
CA ASP A 98 12.76 -8.18 -0.21
C ASP A 98 11.72 -7.18 0.29
N GLY A 99 10.76 -7.65 1.07
CA GLY A 99 9.69 -6.82 1.63
C GLY A 99 8.53 -6.56 0.69
N TRP A 100 8.61 -7.01 -0.55
CA TRP A 100 7.52 -6.88 -1.51
C TRP A 100 6.62 -8.10 -1.45
N VAL A 101 5.35 -7.90 -1.18
CA VAL A 101 4.38 -8.97 -1.01
C VAL A 101 3.57 -9.17 -2.28
N THR A 102 3.42 -10.41 -2.71
CA THR A 102 2.53 -10.76 -3.81
C THR A 102 1.43 -11.67 -3.27
N LEU A 103 0.18 -11.26 -3.48
CA LEU A 103 -1.00 -12.02 -3.09
C LEU A 103 -1.56 -12.73 -4.31
N LYS A 104 -1.87 -14.00 -4.17
CA LYS A 104 -2.47 -14.82 -5.24
C LYS A 104 -3.62 -15.65 -4.69
N GLY A 105 -4.52 -16.03 -5.56
CA GLY A 105 -5.65 -16.89 -5.22
C GLY A 105 -6.92 -16.44 -5.89
N ASP A 106 -8.02 -17.08 -5.51
CA ASP A 106 -9.33 -16.80 -6.08
C ASP A 106 -10.30 -16.47 -4.95
N VAL A 107 -11.08 -15.42 -5.11
CA VAL A 107 -12.14 -15.04 -4.17
C VAL A 107 -13.44 -14.81 -4.94
N ASP A 108 -14.56 -14.81 -4.22
CA ASP A 108 -15.88 -14.65 -4.86
C ASP A 108 -16.25 -13.18 -5.09
N PHE A 109 -15.76 -12.29 -4.24
CA PHE A 109 -16.17 -10.89 -4.26
C PHE A 109 -14.98 -9.94 -4.28
N GLN A 110 -15.15 -8.81 -4.98
CA GLN A 110 -14.10 -7.81 -5.08
C GLN A 110 -13.65 -7.28 -3.72
N TYR A 111 -14.60 -7.09 -2.77
CA TYR A 111 -14.23 -6.55 -1.46
C TYR A 111 -13.26 -7.48 -0.71
N GLN A 112 -13.32 -8.79 -0.96
CA GLN A 112 -12.40 -9.74 -0.32
C GLN A 112 -10.97 -9.53 -0.81
N SER A 113 -10.81 -9.27 -2.09
CA SER A 113 -9.51 -8.94 -2.66
C SER A 113 -8.99 -7.60 -2.11
N ASP A 114 -9.85 -6.60 -2.05
CA ASP A 114 -9.47 -5.28 -1.55
C ASP A 114 -9.10 -5.33 -0.07
N ASP A 115 -9.85 -6.06 0.74
CA ASP A 115 -9.56 -6.21 2.17
C ASP A 115 -8.22 -6.93 2.39
N ALA A 116 -7.95 -7.98 1.62
CA ALA A 116 -6.69 -8.70 1.71
C ALA A 116 -5.52 -7.78 1.38
N PHE A 117 -5.65 -6.97 0.34
CA PHE A 117 -4.62 -6.00 -0.03
C PHE A 117 -4.41 -4.98 1.10
N ASP A 118 -5.50 -4.41 1.63
CA ASP A 118 -5.41 -3.40 2.68
C ASP A 118 -4.78 -3.97 3.96
N ASP A 119 -5.16 -5.18 4.33
CA ASP A 119 -4.60 -5.85 5.52
C ASP A 119 -3.08 -5.98 5.40
N VAL A 120 -2.62 -6.53 4.27
CA VAL A 120 -1.20 -6.78 4.07
C VAL A 120 -0.42 -5.48 3.89
N ALA A 121 -1.00 -4.50 3.22
CA ALA A 121 -0.35 -3.21 2.98
C ALA A 121 -0.07 -2.44 4.26
N SER A 122 -0.78 -2.74 5.34
CA SER A 122 -0.60 -2.08 6.64
C SER A 122 0.49 -2.70 7.50
N LEU A 123 1.03 -3.86 7.12
CA LEU A 123 2.02 -4.56 7.92
C LEU A 123 3.37 -3.87 7.92
N MET A 124 4.01 -3.87 9.09
CA MET A 124 5.35 -3.32 9.22
C MET A 124 6.35 -4.13 8.41
N GLY A 125 7.26 -3.46 7.73
CA GLY A 125 8.28 -4.09 6.89
C GLY A 125 7.90 -4.23 5.42
N VAL A 126 6.62 -4.06 5.08
CA VAL A 126 6.15 -4.16 3.70
C VAL A 126 6.53 -2.90 2.93
N VAL A 127 7.20 -3.07 1.80
CA VAL A 127 7.58 -1.96 0.92
C VAL A 127 6.63 -1.81 -0.27
N GLY A 128 5.84 -2.83 -0.56
CA GLY A 128 4.85 -2.79 -1.63
C GLY A 128 4.07 -4.09 -1.68
N VAL A 129 2.94 -4.03 -2.37
CA VAL A 129 2.07 -5.20 -2.53
C VAL A 129 1.62 -5.28 -3.98
N THR A 130 1.76 -6.47 -4.57
CA THR A 130 1.17 -6.79 -5.87
C THR A 130 -0.02 -7.69 -5.60
N ASN A 131 -1.20 -7.26 -6.01
CA ASN A 131 -2.43 -8.02 -5.81
C ASN A 131 -2.78 -8.78 -7.08
N GLU A 132 -2.53 -10.09 -7.09
CA GLU A 132 -2.88 -10.97 -8.21
C GLU A 132 -4.05 -11.89 -7.84
N ILE A 133 -4.84 -11.48 -6.84
CA ILE A 133 -6.05 -12.22 -6.47
C ILE A 133 -7.09 -12.03 -7.58
N ARG A 134 -7.67 -13.14 -8.02
CA ARG A 134 -8.72 -13.11 -9.04
C ARG A 134 -10.09 -13.19 -8.38
N VAL A 135 -11.01 -12.38 -8.90
CA VAL A 135 -12.40 -12.44 -8.45
C VAL A 135 -13.15 -13.35 -9.45
N THR A 136 -13.61 -14.48 -8.92
CA THR A 136 -14.29 -15.48 -9.74
C THR A 136 -15.75 -15.57 -9.30
N THR A 137 -16.56 -14.63 -9.80
CA THR A 137 -17.99 -14.65 -9.50
C THR A 137 -18.67 -15.80 -10.23
N PRO A 138 -19.49 -16.60 -9.52
CA PRO A 138 -20.24 -17.67 -10.17
C PRO A 138 -21.30 -17.16 -11.14
#